data_041785d03028087243a84d2bf914ed2b
#
_entry.id   041785d03028087243a84d2bf914ed2b
#
_cell.length_a   1.000
_cell.length_b   1.000
_cell.length_c   1.000
_cell.angle_alpha   90.00
_cell.angle_beta   90.00
_cell.angle_gamma   90.00
#
_symmetry.space_group_name_H-M   'P 1'
#
loop_
_entity.id
_entity.type
_entity.pdbx_description
1 polymer ?
#
loop_
_entity_poly.entity_id
_entity_poly.type
_entity_poly.pdbx_seq_one_letter_code
_entity_poly.pdbx_strand_id
1 'polypeptide(L)'
;MGGDSQSGRFGARAKAGEVRDYHLGGIDFGVRERGCFTTVNFMKRILSVGLAVAALWTGCAKRETPVAAGNREQILYRGNTAEPESLDPYLVRGATEWTIVGGLFEGLVTPDMATLEPRPGVAERWEVSADGLTYTFHLRANVTWSDGTPLTAKDFEYGARRLLAPRLGASHAEANLFFVRGAREYQGGRTKDFSSVGVKARDERTIEFTLARPTPFFLSALYLFFPVPQATVEKFAAMDERVNNWIRPGNLVGNGPFRLKAWKHDQGVVLERNPRYWDAAKVRLKEIHFLPIENTSAEETAFRTGQLHITSLVPLNKVEVYEREQPDRLKVVDDRGVYFYSLNVNKPPLNDRRVRQALALAVDRERLTKHVTKGGKVPAFNFTPPGIGGYTAAARLTFDPERARALLKEAGFEGGKNFPPLELLVDARDHHRVIAEAVQQMWRKELGVAVTLRNEETQVLNASKRSMDFQMVRGSWNATTYQDPFFFLGAWQSGALYNEAKWSNAEFDRNVEATWTVDAAARTAAWQRAEAIFLEDVPVIPLFFSTQVILMNPSVKGWQPRPFADRRLKELWLEE
;
A
#
# COMPACT_ATOMS: atom_id res chain seq x y z
N MET A 1 -20.01 -54.30 14.15
CA MET A 1 -21.27 -54.17 13.39
C MET A 1 -21.08 -52.93 12.54
N GLY A 2 -20.71 -52.97 11.33
CA GLY A 2 -21.21 -53.72 10.22
C GLY A 2 -21.86 -52.76 9.24
N GLY A 3 -21.24 -52.63 8.08
CA GLY A 3 -21.78 -52.32 6.78
C GLY A 3 -21.65 -50.87 6.33
N ASP A 4 -21.38 -50.47 5.12
CA ASP A 4 -20.81 -51.14 3.94
C ASP A 4 -20.43 -50.05 2.92
N SER A 5 -19.45 -50.33 2.14
CA SER A 5 -18.91 -49.60 1.02
C SER A 5 -19.88 -49.45 -0.16
N GLN A 6 -19.83 -48.35 -0.90
CA GLN A 6 -20.04 -48.41 -2.36
C GLN A 6 -19.21 -47.37 -3.11
N SER A 7 -18.31 -47.91 -3.92
CA SER A 7 -17.54 -47.26 -4.96
C SER A 7 -18.41 -47.06 -6.23
N GLY A 8 -18.42 -45.86 -6.78
CA GLY A 8 -19.00 -45.53 -8.07
C GLY A 8 -17.96 -44.99 -9.05
N ARG A 9 -17.41 -45.86 -9.90
CA ARG A 9 -16.61 -45.48 -11.08
C ARG A 9 -17.56 -44.99 -12.18
N PHE A 10 -17.30 -43.82 -12.74
CA PHE A 10 -17.82 -43.47 -14.07
C PHE A 10 -16.66 -43.21 -15.02
N GLY A 11 -16.53 -44.10 -15.99
CA GLY A 11 -15.64 -43.99 -17.12
C GLY A 11 -16.26 -43.07 -18.19
N ALA A 12 -15.49 -42.17 -18.74
CA ALA A 12 -15.84 -41.40 -19.92
C ALA A 12 -15.21 -42.03 -21.17
N ARG A 13 -16.04 -42.51 -22.08
CA ARG A 13 -15.68 -42.97 -23.44
C ARG A 13 -15.51 -41.76 -24.35
N ALA A 14 -14.35 -41.70 -25.01
CA ALA A 14 -14.13 -40.87 -26.18
C ALA A 14 -14.94 -41.36 -27.39
N LYS A 15 -15.61 -40.45 -28.08
CA LYS A 15 -16.16 -40.70 -29.43
C LYS A 15 -15.35 -39.87 -30.42
N ALA A 16 -14.72 -40.57 -31.36
CA ALA A 16 -14.17 -40.02 -32.59
C ALA A 16 -15.34 -39.59 -33.51
N GLY A 17 -15.22 -38.41 -34.10
CA GLY A 17 -16.16 -37.83 -35.07
C GLY A 17 -15.44 -37.50 -36.37
N GLU A 18 -16.04 -37.97 -37.45
CA GLU A 18 -15.62 -38.06 -38.84
C GLU A 18 -15.16 -36.77 -39.48
N VAL A 19 -14.13 -36.93 -40.33
CA VAL A 19 -13.69 -35.98 -41.36
C VAL A 19 -14.67 -36.07 -42.53
N ARG A 20 -15.25 -34.99 -43.00
CA ARG A 20 -15.98 -34.90 -44.27
C ARG A 20 -15.15 -34.07 -45.26
N ASP A 21 -14.69 -34.75 -46.29
CA ASP A 21 -14.14 -34.17 -47.50
C ASP A 21 -15.23 -33.41 -48.28
N TYR A 22 -14.95 -32.20 -48.72
CA TYR A 22 -15.73 -31.50 -49.73
C TYR A 22 -14.91 -31.39 -51.03
N HIS A 23 -15.45 -32.08 -52.08
CA HIS A 23 -14.98 -32.05 -53.44
C HIS A 23 -15.10 -30.65 -54.08
N LEU A 24 -14.04 -30.26 -54.74
CA LEU A 24 -14.00 -29.12 -55.67
C LEU A 24 -14.69 -29.54 -57.01
N GLY A 25 -15.77 -28.85 -57.34
CA GLY A 25 -16.41 -28.92 -58.65
C GLY A 25 -15.77 -27.92 -59.62
N GLY A 26 -15.28 -28.43 -60.72
CA GLY A 26 -14.68 -27.65 -61.82
C GLY A 26 -15.70 -26.76 -62.55
N ILE A 27 -15.28 -25.59 -62.98
CA ILE A 27 -16.01 -24.73 -63.92
C ILE A 27 -15.20 -24.60 -65.18
N ASP A 28 -15.87 -24.97 -66.29
CA ASP A 28 -15.42 -25.04 -67.67
C ASP A 28 -15.33 -23.65 -68.31
N PHE A 29 -14.26 -23.40 -69.09
CA PHE A 29 -14.06 -22.18 -69.84
C PHE A 29 -14.66 -22.25 -71.23
N GLY A 30 -15.80 -21.61 -71.43
CA GLY A 30 -16.36 -21.36 -72.74
C GLY A 30 -15.94 -19.97 -73.29
N VAL A 31 -15.09 -19.99 -74.30
CA VAL A 31 -14.74 -18.80 -75.08
C VAL A 31 -15.83 -18.50 -76.10
N ARG A 32 -16.38 -17.32 -76.11
CA ARG A 32 -17.05 -16.74 -77.31
C ARG A 32 -16.77 -15.25 -77.45
N GLU A 33 -16.34 -14.91 -78.66
CA GLU A 33 -15.95 -13.60 -79.18
C GLU A 33 -17.12 -12.63 -79.45
N ARG A 34 -16.71 -11.34 -79.49
CA ARG A 34 -17.23 -10.17 -80.18
C ARG A 34 -18.35 -9.35 -79.60
N GLY A 35 -18.00 -8.07 -79.47
CA GLY A 35 -18.95 -6.95 -79.34
C GLY A 35 -18.31 -5.65 -78.90
N CYS A 36 -17.85 -4.83 -79.86
CA CYS A 36 -17.43 -3.45 -79.73
C CYS A 36 -18.61 -2.61 -79.16
N PHE A 37 -18.45 -1.87 -78.03
CA PHE A 37 -19.22 -0.68 -77.69
C PHE A 37 -18.58 0.20 -76.58
N THR A 38 -18.17 1.33 -76.95
CA THR A 38 -18.18 2.66 -76.29
C THR A 38 -17.29 2.96 -75.11
N THR A 39 -16.36 3.81 -75.37
CA THR A 39 -15.37 4.53 -74.56
C THR A 39 -15.93 5.36 -73.40
N VAL A 40 -17.22 5.51 -73.23
CA VAL A 40 -17.86 6.38 -72.21
C VAL A 40 -17.98 5.69 -70.81
N ASN A 41 -17.98 4.35 -70.77
CA ASN A 41 -18.09 3.63 -69.47
C ASN A 41 -16.74 3.43 -68.75
N PHE A 42 -15.63 3.65 -69.43
CA PHE A 42 -14.30 3.50 -68.83
C PHE A 42 -13.93 4.68 -67.93
N MET A 43 -14.28 5.92 -68.31
CA MET A 43 -14.02 7.11 -67.48
C MET A 43 -14.87 7.14 -66.20
N LYS A 44 -16.13 6.65 -66.21
CA LYS A 44 -16.96 6.55 -65.01
C LYS A 44 -16.47 5.50 -64.00
N ARG A 45 -15.86 4.41 -64.48
CA ARG A 45 -15.27 3.39 -63.58
C ARG A 45 -13.92 3.86 -62.97
N ILE A 46 -13.11 4.66 -63.70
CA ILE A 46 -11.88 5.24 -63.14
C ILE A 46 -12.22 6.29 -62.08
N LEU A 47 -13.26 7.12 -62.25
CA LEU A 47 -13.71 8.09 -61.24
C LEU A 47 -14.26 7.40 -60.00
N SER A 48 -14.99 6.29 -60.16
CA SER A 48 -15.55 5.54 -59.03
C SER A 48 -14.48 4.79 -58.20
N VAL A 49 -13.43 4.29 -58.87
CA VAL A 49 -12.27 3.66 -58.22
C VAL A 49 -11.40 4.71 -57.53
N GLY A 50 -11.21 5.87 -58.17
CA GLY A 50 -10.48 7.00 -57.56
C GLY A 50 -11.17 7.55 -56.29
N LEU A 51 -12.50 7.64 -56.26
CA LEU A 51 -13.24 8.05 -55.06
C LEU A 51 -13.21 6.95 -53.97
N ALA A 52 -13.23 5.66 -54.33
CA ALA A 52 -13.15 4.56 -53.35
C ALA A 52 -11.72 4.46 -52.74
N VAL A 53 -10.67 4.73 -53.51
CA VAL A 53 -9.29 4.77 -53.01
C VAL A 53 -9.04 6.02 -52.16
N ALA A 54 -9.62 7.17 -52.50
CA ALA A 54 -9.54 8.38 -51.67
C ALA A 54 -10.32 8.20 -50.34
N ALA A 55 -11.44 7.46 -50.30
CA ALA A 55 -12.17 7.13 -49.08
C ALA A 55 -11.42 6.12 -48.17
N LEU A 56 -10.51 5.29 -48.75
CA LEU A 56 -9.66 4.39 -47.97
C LEU A 56 -8.46 5.09 -47.31
N TRP A 57 -8.06 6.28 -47.80
CA TRP A 57 -6.97 7.05 -47.23
C TRP A 57 -7.40 8.00 -46.10
N THR A 58 -8.69 8.21 -45.90
CA THR A 58 -9.21 8.98 -44.75
C THR A 58 -9.43 8.14 -43.49
N GLY A 59 -9.16 6.81 -43.54
CA GLY A 59 -9.46 5.86 -42.46
C GLY A 59 -8.38 5.63 -41.40
N CYS A 60 -7.20 6.26 -41.50
CA CYS A 60 -6.16 6.18 -40.45
C CYS A 60 -5.97 7.49 -39.69
N ALA A 61 -7.07 8.13 -39.26
CA ALA A 61 -6.94 9.05 -38.15
C ALA A 61 -6.49 8.20 -36.91
N LYS A 62 -5.26 8.40 -36.46
CA LYS A 62 -4.80 7.79 -35.20
C LYS A 62 -5.86 8.05 -34.15
N ARG A 63 -6.53 7.01 -33.71
CA ARG A 63 -7.53 7.15 -32.63
C ARG A 63 -6.84 7.82 -31.46
N GLU A 64 -7.37 8.95 -31.02
CA GLU A 64 -6.84 9.70 -29.89
C GLU A 64 -6.72 8.76 -28.67
N THR A 65 -5.57 8.80 -27.99
CA THR A 65 -5.39 7.95 -26.80
C THR A 65 -6.18 8.51 -25.62
N PRO A 66 -6.61 7.67 -24.65
CA PRO A 66 -7.24 8.14 -23.42
C PRO A 66 -6.42 9.21 -22.69
N VAL A 67 -5.07 9.10 -22.69
CA VAL A 67 -4.19 10.10 -22.09
C VAL A 67 -4.32 11.45 -22.81
N ALA A 68 -4.28 11.49 -24.15
CA ALA A 68 -4.39 12.74 -24.90
C ALA A 68 -5.77 13.40 -24.70
N ALA A 69 -6.85 12.63 -24.78
CA ALA A 69 -8.19 13.12 -24.49
C ALA A 69 -8.32 13.58 -23.03
N GLY A 70 -7.77 12.79 -22.10
CA GLY A 70 -7.79 13.06 -20.66
C GLY A 70 -7.08 14.36 -20.30
N ASN A 71 -5.93 14.66 -20.92
CA ASN A 71 -5.22 15.94 -20.71
C ASN A 71 -6.13 17.14 -20.98
N ARG A 72 -6.79 17.15 -22.16
CA ARG A 72 -7.70 18.22 -22.56
C ARG A 72 -8.94 18.29 -21.64
N GLU A 73 -9.47 17.15 -21.26
CA GLU A 73 -10.73 17.05 -20.49
C GLU A 73 -10.55 17.07 -18.99
N GLN A 74 -9.29 17.05 -18.48
CA GLN A 74 -8.95 16.92 -17.06
C GLN A 74 -9.47 15.61 -16.46
N ILE A 75 -9.32 14.50 -17.21
CA ILE A 75 -9.67 13.13 -16.80
C ILE A 75 -8.39 12.32 -16.60
N LEU A 76 -8.11 11.92 -15.37
CA LEU A 76 -6.92 11.14 -15.02
C LEU A 76 -7.22 9.63 -15.12
N TYR A 77 -6.43 8.90 -15.89
CA TYR A 77 -6.46 7.43 -15.93
C TYR A 77 -5.26 6.87 -15.19
N ARG A 78 -5.49 6.03 -14.19
CA ARG A 78 -4.42 5.40 -13.41
C ARG A 78 -4.67 3.92 -13.16
N GLY A 79 -3.59 3.15 -13.06
CA GLY A 79 -3.65 1.78 -12.59
C GLY A 79 -4.00 1.70 -11.11
N ASN A 80 -4.59 0.59 -10.69
CA ASN A 80 -5.01 0.33 -9.32
C ASN A 80 -4.77 -1.13 -8.91
N THR A 81 -3.69 -1.74 -9.36
CA THR A 81 -3.29 -3.14 -9.10
C THR A 81 -4.43 -4.17 -9.10
N ALA A 82 -5.51 -3.94 -8.37
CA ALA A 82 -6.65 -4.84 -8.23
C ALA A 82 -7.96 -4.07 -8.03
N GLU A 83 -9.06 -4.77 -8.09
CA GLU A 83 -10.39 -4.28 -7.69
C GLU A 83 -10.40 -4.03 -6.17
N PRO A 84 -10.94 -2.88 -5.68
CA PRO A 84 -11.08 -2.65 -4.24
C PRO A 84 -12.13 -3.60 -3.63
N GLU A 85 -11.81 -4.21 -2.48
CA GLU A 85 -12.76 -5.03 -1.73
C GLU A 85 -13.88 -4.18 -1.09
N SER A 86 -13.54 -2.97 -0.66
CA SER A 86 -14.45 -2.04 0.01
C SER A 86 -14.04 -0.59 -0.23
N LEU A 87 -15.00 0.31 -0.18
CA LEU A 87 -14.78 1.76 -0.10
C LEU A 87 -15.22 2.34 1.26
N ASP A 88 -15.56 1.48 2.22
CA ASP A 88 -15.79 1.87 3.61
C ASP A 88 -14.45 2.25 4.25
N PRO A 89 -14.25 3.50 4.70
CA PRO A 89 -12.96 3.96 5.20
C PRO A 89 -12.46 3.18 6.42
N TYR A 90 -13.34 2.43 7.10
CA TYR A 90 -12.95 1.63 8.28
C TYR A 90 -12.72 0.14 7.99
N LEU A 91 -13.05 -0.33 6.78
CA LEU A 91 -12.87 -1.72 6.37
C LEU A 91 -11.74 -1.92 5.35
N VAL A 92 -11.25 -0.83 4.76
CA VAL A 92 -10.13 -0.88 3.79
C VAL A 92 -8.82 -1.32 4.46
N ARG A 93 -7.96 -2.02 3.70
CA ARG A 93 -6.72 -2.60 4.22
C ARG A 93 -5.49 -2.30 3.38
N GLY A 94 -5.65 -2.11 2.09
CA GLY A 94 -4.56 -1.99 1.12
C GLY A 94 -4.39 -0.59 0.52
N ALA A 95 -3.27 -0.36 -0.15
CA ALA A 95 -3.02 0.88 -0.88
C ALA A 95 -4.04 1.11 -2.01
N THR A 96 -4.54 0.02 -2.60
CA THR A 96 -5.56 -0.01 -3.66
C THR A 96 -6.82 0.77 -3.26
N GLU A 97 -7.31 0.54 -2.04
CA GLU A 97 -8.49 1.21 -1.50
C GLU A 97 -8.17 2.59 -0.95
N TRP A 98 -7.06 2.72 -0.22
CA TRP A 98 -6.70 3.99 0.44
C TRP A 98 -6.57 5.15 -0.52
N THR A 99 -6.08 4.90 -1.75
CA THR A 99 -5.97 5.93 -2.78
C THR A 99 -7.36 6.44 -3.19
N ILE A 100 -8.33 5.55 -3.36
CA ILE A 100 -9.70 5.90 -3.74
C ILE A 100 -10.41 6.60 -2.57
N VAL A 101 -10.30 6.04 -1.36
CA VAL A 101 -10.93 6.60 -0.13
C VAL A 101 -10.38 7.99 0.18
N GLY A 102 -9.08 8.25 -0.04
CA GLY A 102 -8.49 9.59 0.09
C GLY A 102 -9.03 10.63 -0.89
N GLY A 103 -9.69 10.20 -1.98
CA GLY A 103 -10.47 11.08 -2.87
C GLY A 103 -11.90 11.32 -2.40
N LEU A 104 -12.48 10.34 -1.69
CA LEU A 104 -13.90 10.36 -1.26
C LEU A 104 -14.11 11.03 0.10
N PHE A 105 -13.10 11.01 0.97
CA PHE A 105 -13.19 11.52 2.33
C PHE A 105 -11.99 12.42 2.68
N GLU A 106 -12.23 13.36 3.60
CA GLU A 106 -11.19 14.16 4.24
C GLU A 106 -11.37 14.16 5.76
N GLY A 107 -10.27 13.97 6.50
CA GLY A 107 -10.25 13.96 7.97
C GLY A 107 -10.12 15.33 8.60
N LEU A 108 -10.01 15.39 9.95
CA LEU A 108 -9.78 16.62 10.70
C LEU A 108 -8.51 17.33 10.24
N VAL A 109 -7.46 16.56 10.06
CA VAL A 109 -6.13 17.01 9.63
C VAL A 109 -5.67 16.23 8.41
N THR A 110 -4.78 16.83 7.62
CA THR A 110 -4.17 16.21 6.44
C THR A 110 -2.66 16.40 6.50
N PRO A 111 -1.84 15.49 5.92
CA PRO A 111 -0.40 15.72 5.85
C PRO A 111 -0.05 16.85 4.87
N ASP A 112 0.91 17.68 5.22
CA ASP A 112 1.63 18.48 4.25
C ASP A 112 2.46 17.60 3.31
N MET A 113 2.40 17.83 2.01
CA MET A 113 3.09 16.96 1.06
C MET A 113 4.61 17.18 0.98
N ALA A 114 5.12 18.30 1.48
CA ALA A 114 6.56 18.55 1.49
C ALA A 114 7.21 18.06 2.79
N THR A 115 6.55 18.28 3.94
CA THR A 115 7.11 18.03 5.27
C THR A 115 6.49 16.82 5.99
N LEU A 116 5.29 16.37 5.57
CA LEU A 116 4.41 15.41 6.24
C LEU A 116 3.87 15.89 7.60
N GLU A 117 4.07 17.17 7.92
CA GLU A 117 3.52 17.80 9.13
C GLU A 117 1.99 17.95 9.03
N PRO A 118 1.27 17.91 10.17
CA PRO A 118 -0.17 18.08 10.18
C PRO A 118 -0.60 19.46 9.67
N ARG A 119 -1.53 19.49 8.74
CA ARG A 119 -2.22 20.69 8.25
C ARG A 119 -3.73 20.61 8.45
N PRO A 120 -4.41 21.77 8.53
CA PRO A 120 -5.85 21.85 8.56
C PRO A 120 -6.50 21.11 7.39
N GLY A 121 -7.42 20.19 7.71
CA GLY A 121 -8.34 19.54 6.79
C GLY A 121 -9.76 20.08 6.99
N VAL A 122 -10.70 19.22 7.42
CA VAL A 122 -12.05 19.62 7.86
C VAL A 122 -12.00 20.54 9.08
N ALA A 123 -11.05 20.31 10.00
CA ALA A 123 -10.77 21.30 11.06
C ALA A 123 -9.98 22.49 10.48
N GLU A 124 -10.39 23.70 10.80
CA GLU A 124 -9.64 24.91 10.43
C GLU A 124 -8.47 25.19 11.38
N ARG A 125 -8.58 24.76 12.64
CA ARG A 125 -7.57 24.88 13.68
C ARG A 125 -7.79 23.85 14.78
N TRP A 126 -6.79 23.66 15.61
CA TRP A 126 -6.87 22.86 16.84
C TRP A 126 -6.04 23.46 17.95
N GLU A 127 -6.33 23.06 19.17
CA GLU A 127 -5.62 23.45 20.40
C GLU A 127 -5.20 22.17 21.13
N VAL A 128 -4.06 22.23 21.79
CA VAL A 128 -3.53 21.13 22.60
C VAL A 128 -3.30 21.63 24.00
N SER A 129 -3.80 20.93 25.02
CA SER A 129 -3.57 21.27 26.42
C SER A 129 -2.08 21.17 26.79
N ALA A 130 -1.65 21.93 27.81
CA ALA A 130 -0.24 21.98 28.23
C ALA A 130 0.34 20.60 28.63
N ASP A 131 -0.50 19.70 29.13
CA ASP A 131 -0.14 18.32 29.49
C ASP A 131 -0.13 17.37 28.26
N GLY A 132 -0.53 17.86 27.07
CA GLY A 132 -0.59 17.06 25.85
C GLY A 132 -1.68 16.00 25.84
N LEU A 133 -2.67 16.06 26.74
CA LEU A 133 -3.71 15.05 26.88
C LEU A 133 -5.00 15.41 26.16
N THR A 134 -5.30 16.69 25.95
CA THR A 134 -6.55 17.12 25.34
C THR A 134 -6.29 17.85 24.02
N TYR A 135 -6.95 17.41 22.98
CA TYR A 135 -6.93 18.00 21.63
C TYR A 135 -8.33 18.48 21.29
N THR A 136 -8.49 19.78 21.06
CA THR A 136 -9.77 20.40 20.69
C THR A 136 -9.70 20.90 19.26
N PHE A 137 -10.53 20.33 18.37
CA PHE A 137 -10.58 20.70 16.95
C PHE A 137 -11.81 21.55 16.68
N HIS A 138 -11.63 22.62 15.90
CA HIS A 138 -12.69 23.52 15.44
C HIS A 138 -12.93 23.30 13.94
N LEU A 139 -14.12 22.83 13.59
CA LEU A 139 -14.49 22.55 12.21
C LEU A 139 -14.78 23.84 11.43
N ARG A 140 -14.48 23.83 10.14
CA ARG A 140 -14.86 24.91 9.21
C ARG A 140 -16.36 25.08 9.17
N ALA A 141 -16.83 26.31 9.02
CA ALA A 141 -18.25 26.62 8.99
C ALA A 141 -18.97 26.12 7.71
N ASN A 142 -18.23 25.94 6.61
CA ASN A 142 -18.77 25.66 5.28
C ASN A 142 -18.54 24.20 4.83
N VAL A 143 -18.33 23.26 5.74
CA VAL A 143 -18.17 21.86 5.38
C VAL A 143 -19.51 21.18 5.27
N THR A 144 -19.71 20.52 4.14
CA THR A 144 -20.92 19.73 3.86
C THR A 144 -20.54 18.37 3.31
N TRP A 145 -21.44 17.43 3.44
CA TRP A 145 -21.41 16.16 2.71
C TRP A 145 -21.70 16.38 1.21
N SER A 146 -21.38 15.41 0.37
CA SER A 146 -21.58 15.48 -1.08
C SER A 146 -23.03 15.57 -1.51
N ASP A 147 -23.97 15.20 -0.65
CA ASP A 147 -25.42 15.40 -0.84
C ASP A 147 -25.90 16.80 -0.44
N GLY A 148 -25.07 17.58 0.25
CA GLY A 148 -25.33 18.96 0.70
C GLY A 148 -25.77 19.06 2.14
N THR A 149 -25.91 17.96 2.87
CA THR A 149 -26.22 18.03 4.30
C THR A 149 -24.99 18.56 5.09
N PRO A 150 -25.16 19.31 6.18
CA PRO A 150 -24.06 19.79 7.00
C PRO A 150 -23.24 18.65 7.59
N LEU A 151 -21.91 18.79 7.59
CA LEU A 151 -21.02 17.89 8.34
C LEU A 151 -20.71 18.54 9.69
N THR A 152 -20.87 17.77 10.76
CA THR A 152 -20.75 18.26 12.13
C THR A 152 -19.73 17.44 12.94
N ALA A 153 -19.41 17.93 14.15
CA ALA A 153 -18.57 17.19 15.10
C ALA A 153 -19.17 15.83 15.51
N LYS A 154 -20.49 15.69 15.45
CA LYS A 154 -21.19 14.42 15.73
C LYS A 154 -20.85 13.33 14.70
N ASP A 155 -20.56 13.70 13.44
CA ASP A 155 -20.17 12.74 12.42
C ASP A 155 -18.80 12.13 12.71
N PHE A 156 -17.88 12.90 13.31
CA PHE A 156 -16.60 12.40 13.79
C PHE A 156 -16.74 11.54 15.05
N GLU A 157 -17.59 11.93 16.00
CA GLU A 157 -17.89 11.13 17.20
C GLU A 157 -18.53 9.79 16.82
N TYR A 158 -19.50 9.81 15.91
CA TYR A 158 -20.10 8.61 15.34
C TYR A 158 -19.05 7.76 14.61
N GLY A 159 -18.20 8.38 13.81
CA GLY A 159 -17.09 7.71 13.14
C GLY A 159 -16.16 7.01 14.12
N ALA A 160 -15.78 7.66 15.23
CA ALA A 160 -14.95 7.05 16.27
C ALA A 160 -15.64 5.85 16.95
N ARG A 161 -16.94 5.99 17.27
CA ARG A 161 -17.74 4.91 17.82
C ARG A 161 -17.80 3.71 16.87
N ARG A 162 -17.98 3.97 15.57
CA ARG A 162 -18.03 2.93 14.55
C ARG A 162 -16.67 2.26 14.34
N LEU A 163 -15.59 3.04 14.24
CA LEU A 163 -14.23 2.51 14.10
C LEU A 163 -13.82 1.59 15.26
N LEU A 164 -14.23 1.95 16.49
CA LEU A 164 -13.95 1.20 17.71
C LEU A 164 -14.99 0.10 17.98
N ALA A 165 -16.05 -0.05 17.17
CA ALA A 165 -17.06 -1.08 17.42
C ALA A 165 -16.45 -2.49 17.33
N PRO A 166 -16.57 -3.33 18.37
CA PRO A 166 -15.94 -4.66 18.41
C PRO A 166 -16.37 -5.55 17.24
N ARG A 167 -17.64 -5.49 16.85
CA ARG A 167 -18.23 -6.30 15.80
C ARG A 167 -17.79 -5.88 14.39
N LEU A 168 -17.52 -4.60 14.17
CA LEU A 168 -16.95 -4.10 12.90
C LEU A 168 -15.56 -4.68 12.66
N GLY A 169 -14.74 -4.81 13.70
CA GLY A 169 -13.41 -5.41 13.64
C GLY A 169 -12.49 -4.65 12.67
N ALA A 170 -12.51 -3.32 12.74
CA ALA A 170 -11.68 -2.45 11.91
C ALA A 170 -10.19 -2.65 12.24
N SER A 171 -9.40 -3.02 11.23
CA SER A 171 -7.99 -3.40 11.41
C SER A 171 -7.07 -2.24 11.83
N HIS A 172 -7.45 -1.00 11.53
CA HIS A 172 -6.65 0.19 11.83
C HIS A 172 -7.15 1.01 13.03
N ALA A 173 -8.15 0.51 13.76
CA ALA A 173 -8.64 1.14 15.00
C ALA A 173 -7.50 1.36 16.01
N GLU A 174 -6.59 0.38 16.14
CA GLU A 174 -5.42 0.45 17.02
C GLU A 174 -4.51 1.62 16.63
N ALA A 175 -4.15 1.73 15.37
CA ALA A 175 -3.21 2.74 14.90
C ALA A 175 -3.79 4.17 14.95
N ASN A 176 -5.10 4.33 14.88
CA ASN A 176 -5.76 5.64 14.87
C ASN A 176 -6.20 6.11 16.28
N LEU A 177 -6.89 5.27 17.04
CA LEU A 177 -7.61 5.72 18.23
C LEU A 177 -7.23 5.01 19.55
N PHE A 178 -6.34 4.01 19.58
CA PHE A 178 -5.97 3.37 20.85
C PHE A 178 -5.15 4.26 21.80
N PHE A 179 -4.75 5.42 21.35
CA PHE A 179 -4.15 6.47 22.20
C PHE A 179 -5.20 7.25 22.99
N VAL A 180 -6.46 7.18 22.57
CA VAL A 180 -7.59 7.84 23.22
C VAL A 180 -8.01 7.06 24.45
N ARG A 181 -8.30 7.77 25.55
CA ARG A 181 -8.78 7.21 26.81
C ARG A 181 -10.02 6.34 26.58
N GLY A 182 -10.04 5.13 27.15
CA GLY A 182 -11.16 4.19 27.08
C GLY A 182 -11.37 3.50 25.71
N ALA A 183 -10.60 3.84 24.68
CA ALA A 183 -10.76 3.27 23.33
C ALA A 183 -10.47 1.76 23.29
N ARG A 184 -9.40 1.31 23.95
CA ARG A 184 -9.03 -0.13 24.06
C ARG A 184 -10.07 -0.95 24.82
N GLU A 185 -10.63 -0.36 25.87
CA GLU A 185 -11.67 -0.97 26.71
C GLU A 185 -12.95 -1.16 25.92
N TYR A 186 -13.36 -0.14 25.19
CA TYR A 186 -14.55 -0.18 24.36
C TYR A 186 -14.40 -1.17 23.19
N GLN A 187 -13.31 -1.08 22.43
CA GLN A 187 -13.04 -1.97 21.30
C GLN A 187 -12.89 -3.45 21.76
N GLY A 188 -12.28 -3.68 22.93
CA GLY A 188 -12.17 -5.01 23.53
C GLY A 188 -13.46 -5.54 24.19
N GLY A 189 -14.56 -4.79 24.12
CA GLY A 189 -15.86 -5.18 24.70
C GLY A 189 -15.92 -5.17 26.22
N ARG A 190 -14.90 -4.60 26.92
CA ARG A 190 -14.89 -4.47 28.39
C ARG A 190 -15.89 -3.43 28.89
N THR A 191 -16.24 -2.47 28.06
CA THR A 191 -17.35 -1.53 28.26
C THR A 191 -18.20 -1.44 27.00
N LYS A 192 -19.50 -1.23 27.16
CA LYS A 192 -20.45 -0.94 26.07
C LYS A 192 -20.81 0.53 26.01
N ASP A 193 -20.42 1.29 27.01
CA ASP A 193 -20.71 2.72 27.13
C ASP A 193 -19.63 3.53 26.42
N PHE A 194 -19.96 4.07 25.23
CA PHE A 194 -19.07 4.92 24.46
C PHE A 194 -18.77 6.25 25.16
N SER A 195 -19.60 6.71 26.09
CA SER A 195 -19.37 7.96 26.84
C SER A 195 -18.08 7.92 27.68
N SER A 196 -17.58 6.70 28.00
CA SER A 196 -16.30 6.47 28.65
C SER A 196 -15.08 6.69 27.76
N VAL A 197 -15.28 6.73 26.42
CA VAL A 197 -14.24 6.98 25.44
C VAL A 197 -13.99 8.49 25.32
N GLY A 198 -12.74 8.88 25.32
CA GLY A 198 -12.32 10.27 25.26
C GLY A 198 -12.50 10.95 23.87
N VAL A 199 -13.62 10.71 23.20
CA VAL A 199 -14.02 11.41 21.96
C VAL A 199 -15.39 12.04 22.19
N LYS A 200 -15.50 13.37 22.04
CA LYS A 200 -16.75 14.05 22.38
C LYS A 200 -17.01 15.26 21.48
N ALA A 201 -18.14 15.27 20.78
CA ALA A 201 -18.68 16.48 20.17
C ALA A 201 -19.18 17.43 21.27
N ARG A 202 -18.54 18.60 21.41
CA ARG A 202 -18.90 19.62 22.39
C ARG A 202 -20.07 20.47 21.91
N ASP A 203 -20.09 20.74 20.62
CA ASP A 203 -21.13 21.41 19.87
C ASP A 203 -21.09 20.93 18.40
N GLU A 204 -21.79 21.60 17.48
CA GLU A 204 -21.84 21.21 16.06
C GLU A 204 -20.49 21.31 15.35
N ARG A 205 -19.57 22.17 15.83
CA ARG A 205 -18.28 22.45 15.17
C ARG A 205 -17.07 22.21 16.04
N THR A 206 -17.25 21.70 17.25
CA THR A 206 -16.14 21.46 18.18
C THR A 206 -16.12 20.00 18.60
N ILE A 207 -15.02 19.32 18.26
CA ILE A 207 -14.76 17.94 18.73
C ILE A 207 -13.50 17.90 19.57
N GLU A 208 -13.58 17.19 20.70
CA GLU A 208 -12.51 17.02 21.66
C GLU A 208 -12.07 15.56 21.74
N PHE A 209 -10.76 15.36 21.79
CA PHE A 209 -10.13 14.07 22.08
C PHE A 209 -9.36 14.18 23.39
N THR A 210 -9.64 13.26 24.32
CA THR A 210 -8.85 13.11 25.55
C THR A 210 -8.02 11.83 25.44
N LEU A 211 -6.70 11.95 25.53
CA LEU A 211 -5.78 10.84 25.40
C LEU A 211 -5.56 10.11 26.73
N ALA A 212 -5.14 8.85 26.67
CA ALA A 212 -4.76 8.06 27.84
C ALA A 212 -3.38 8.48 28.38
N ARG A 213 -2.53 9.03 27.51
CA ARG A 213 -1.18 9.55 27.83
C ARG A 213 -0.72 10.54 26.75
N PRO A 214 0.25 11.41 27.02
CA PRO A 214 0.77 12.33 26.00
C PRO A 214 1.24 11.56 24.77
N THR A 215 0.71 11.91 23.58
CA THR A 215 1.01 11.23 22.32
C THR A 215 1.41 12.28 21.28
N PRO A 216 2.69 12.65 21.18
CA PRO A 216 3.14 13.77 20.33
C PRO A 216 2.80 13.60 18.84
N PHE A 217 2.62 12.36 18.38
CA PHE A 217 2.26 12.04 16.99
C PHE A 217 0.73 11.87 16.77
N PHE A 218 -0.10 12.19 17.75
CA PHE A 218 -1.55 11.96 17.67
C PHE A 218 -2.20 12.62 16.45
N LEU A 219 -1.78 13.82 16.08
CA LEU A 219 -2.29 14.49 14.88
C LEU A 219 -2.04 13.67 13.61
N SER A 220 -0.87 13.04 13.48
CA SER A 220 -0.58 12.18 12.34
C SER A 220 -1.34 10.85 12.39
N ALA A 221 -1.68 10.35 13.57
CA ALA A 221 -2.54 9.18 13.72
C ALA A 221 -3.96 9.42 13.18
N LEU A 222 -4.40 10.68 13.10
CA LEU A 222 -5.69 11.07 12.57
C LEU A 222 -5.74 11.22 11.04
N TYR A 223 -4.63 11.04 10.29
CA TYR A 223 -4.62 11.21 8.82
C TYR A 223 -5.55 10.22 8.10
N LEU A 224 -5.84 9.08 8.69
CA LEU A 224 -6.75 8.07 8.17
C LEU A 224 -8.03 7.92 9.02
N PHE A 225 -8.28 8.89 9.89
CA PHE A 225 -9.53 8.97 10.64
C PHE A 225 -10.48 9.94 9.92
N PHE A 226 -11.53 9.38 9.33
CA PHE A 226 -12.51 10.12 8.54
C PHE A 226 -13.86 10.19 9.26
N PRO A 227 -14.67 11.24 9.04
CA PRO A 227 -16.07 11.21 9.44
C PRO A 227 -16.84 10.25 8.53
N VAL A 228 -17.94 9.69 9.02
CA VAL A 228 -18.87 8.92 8.20
C VAL A 228 -20.32 9.41 8.45
N PRO A 229 -21.15 9.49 7.40
CA PRO A 229 -22.50 10.05 7.50
C PRO A 229 -23.42 9.03 8.17
N GLN A 230 -23.76 9.23 9.46
CA GLN A 230 -24.58 8.33 10.25
C GLN A 230 -25.89 7.98 9.53
N ALA A 231 -26.62 8.97 9.07
CA ALA A 231 -27.93 8.77 8.40
C ALA A 231 -27.80 7.88 7.14
N THR A 232 -26.70 8.00 6.39
CA THR A 232 -26.45 7.17 5.21
C THR A 232 -26.07 5.75 5.60
N VAL A 233 -25.15 5.58 6.58
CA VAL A 233 -24.71 4.25 7.02
C VAL A 233 -25.91 3.47 7.57
N GLU A 234 -26.67 4.05 8.51
CA GLU A 234 -27.78 3.38 9.21
C GLU A 234 -29.03 3.17 8.34
N LYS A 235 -29.16 3.89 7.22
CA LYS A 235 -30.19 3.63 6.22
C LYS A 235 -30.07 2.22 5.61
N PHE A 236 -28.87 1.68 5.48
CA PHE A 236 -28.64 0.42 4.79
C PHE A 236 -28.35 -0.76 5.72
N ALA A 237 -27.77 -0.53 6.90
CA ALA A 237 -27.50 -1.57 7.89
C ALA A 237 -27.14 -0.95 9.26
N ALA A 238 -27.01 -1.79 10.28
CA ALA A 238 -26.53 -1.36 11.58
C ALA A 238 -25.11 -0.74 11.51
N MET A 239 -24.81 0.16 12.44
CA MET A 239 -23.55 0.91 12.52
C MET A 239 -22.31 0.02 12.38
N ASP A 240 -22.32 -1.15 12.99
CA ASP A 240 -21.18 -2.09 13.08
C ASP A 240 -21.28 -3.28 12.10
N GLU A 241 -22.21 -3.21 11.13
CA GLU A 241 -22.34 -4.22 10.08
C GLU A 241 -21.25 -4.03 9.02
N ARG A 242 -20.54 -5.14 8.69
CA ARG A 242 -19.45 -5.12 7.70
C ARG A 242 -19.95 -5.11 6.25
N VAL A 243 -21.02 -5.86 5.96
CA VAL A 243 -21.63 -5.92 4.63
C VAL A 243 -22.71 -4.87 4.56
N ASN A 244 -22.44 -3.77 3.86
CA ASN A 244 -23.33 -2.63 3.81
C ASN A 244 -23.31 -1.98 2.42
N ASN A 245 -24.49 -1.64 1.91
CA ASN A 245 -24.65 -1.04 0.58
C ASN A 245 -24.44 0.49 0.55
N TRP A 246 -24.15 1.13 1.69
CA TRP A 246 -23.92 2.57 1.73
C TRP A 246 -22.73 3.02 0.88
N ILE A 247 -21.74 2.12 0.64
CA ILE A 247 -20.55 2.38 -0.17
C ILE A 247 -20.74 2.24 -1.68
N ARG A 248 -21.95 1.95 -2.16
CA ARG A 248 -22.20 1.71 -3.58
C ARG A 248 -22.49 3.02 -4.33
N PRO A 249 -22.28 3.04 -5.68
CA PRO A 249 -22.64 4.20 -6.50
C PRO A 249 -24.10 4.61 -6.27
N GLY A 250 -24.34 5.91 -6.13
CA GLY A 250 -25.66 6.47 -5.82
C GLY A 250 -26.02 6.48 -4.32
N ASN A 251 -25.33 5.70 -3.49
CA ASN A 251 -25.54 5.64 -2.05
C ASN A 251 -24.42 6.34 -1.26
N LEU A 252 -23.17 6.23 -1.75
CA LEU A 252 -22.02 6.75 -1.03
C LEU A 252 -22.06 8.28 -0.96
N VAL A 253 -22.09 8.77 0.27
CA VAL A 253 -21.98 10.17 0.62
C VAL A 253 -20.65 10.39 1.31
N GLY A 254 -19.79 11.19 0.70
CA GLY A 254 -18.45 11.53 1.19
C GLY A 254 -18.29 13.03 1.40
N ASN A 255 -17.21 13.45 2.04
CA ASN A 255 -16.89 14.85 2.27
C ASN A 255 -15.58 15.28 1.59
N GLY A 256 -15.03 14.42 0.74
CA GLY A 256 -13.76 14.65 0.06
C GLY A 256 -13.87 15.46 -1.25
N PRO A 257 -12.73 15.69 -1.92
CA PRO A 257 -12.64 16.46 -3.16
C PRO A 257 -13.35 15.81 -4.35
N PHE A 258 -13.62 14.52 -4.27
CA PHE A 258 -14.33 13.75 -5.29
C PHE A 258 -15.50 12.98 -4.66
N ARG A 259 -16.45 12.56 -5.51
CA ARG A 259 -17.54 11.66 -5.16
C ARG A 259 -17.55 10.44 -6.07
N LEU A 260 -18.13 9.34 -5.62
CA LEU A 260 -18.21 8.11 -6.37
C LEU A 260 -19.22 8.25 -7.50
N LYS A 261 -18.74 8.19 -8.76
CA LYS A 261 -19.57 8.21 -9.96
C LYS A 261 -19.97 6.81 -10.40
N ALA A 262 -19.01 5.89 -10.44
CA ALA A 262 -19.24 4.52 -10.85
C ALA A 262 -18.27 3.55 -10.17
N TRP A 263 -18.73 2.35 -9.95
CA TRP A 263 -17.91 1.20 -9.52
C TRP A 263 -18.49 -0.05 -10.18
N LYS A 264 -17.79 -0.55 -11.17
CA LYS A 264 -18.20 -1.72 -11.96
C LYS A 264 -17.13 -2.77 -11.91
N HIS A 265 -17.54 -4.00 -11.62
CA HIS A 265 -16.63 -5.15 -11.57
C HIS A 265 -15.82 -5.26 -12.87
N ASP A 266 -14.53 -5.53 -12.77
CA ASP A 266 -13.54 -5.61 -13.85
C ASP A 266 -13.37 -4.34 -14.72
N GLN A 267 -14.15 -3.27 -14.47
CA GLN A 267 -14.01 -1.98 -15.15
C GLN A 267 -13.41 -0.91 -14.25
N GLY A 268 -13.37 -1.16 -12.95
CA GLY A 268 -12.79 -0.30 -11.94
C GLY A 268 -13.73 0.76 -11.37
N VAL A 269 -13.11 1.77 -10.75
CA VAL A 269 -13.80 2.85 -10.03
C VAL A 269 -13.62 4.17 -10.76
N VAL A 270 -14.68 4.94 -10.88
CA VAL A 270 -14.67 6.30 -11.43
C VAL A 270 -15.10 7.27 -10.35
N LEU A 271 -14.24 8.22 -10.05
CA LEU A 271 -14.54 9.37 -9.22
C LEU A 271 -14.80 10.59 -10.10
N GLU A 272 -15.73 11.46 -9.70
CA GLU A 272 -15.95 12.76 -10.31
C GLU A 272 -15.75 13.88 -9.28
N ARG A 273 -15.37 15.08 -9.72
CA ARG A 273 -15.18 16.24 -8.83
C ARG A 273 -16.43 16.51 -8.00
N ASN A 274 -16.23 16.71 -6.69
CA ASN A 274 -17.29 17.09 -5.77
C ASN A 274 -17.43 18.63 -5.74
N PRO A 275 -18.47 19.22 -6.33
CA PRO A 275 -18.64 20.69 -6.33
C PRO A 275 -18.97 21.27 -4.95
N ARG A 276 -19.35 20.41 -3.99
CA ARG A 276 -19.68 20.80 -2.60
C ARG A 276 -18.53 20.63 -1.62
N TYR A 277 -17.37 20.16 -2.10
CA TYR A 277 -16.17 20.10 -1.27
C TYR A 277 -15.78 21.53 -0.82
N TRP A 278 -15.45 21.72 0.45
CA TRP A 278 -15.17 23.03 1.01
C TRP A 278 -14.06 23.80 0.27
N ASP A 279 -13.11 23.10 -0.35
CA ASP A 279 -11.98 23.65 -1.12
C ASP A 279 -12.09 23.28 -2.62
N ALA A 280 -13.32 23.15 -3.14
CA ALA A 280 -13.58 22.70 -4.52
C ALA A 280 -12.91 23.57 -5.59
N ALA A 281 -12.65 24.86 -5.30
CA ALA A 281 -11.96 25.78 -6.22
C ALA A 281 -10.54 25.33 -6.55
N LYS A 282 -9.89 24.56 -5.70
CA LYS A 282 -8.52 24.03 -5.92
C LYS A 282 -8.52 22.70 -6.67
N VAL A 283 -9.65 22.02 -6.80
CA VAL A 283 -9.74 20.72 -7.48
C VAL A 283 -9.85 20.94 -8.98
N ARG A 284 -8.79 20.65 -9.72
CA ARG A 284 -8.71 20.90 -11.17
C ARG A 284 -9.20 19.71 -12.01
N LEU A 285 -8.88 18.47 -11.59
CA LEU A 285 -9.40 17.27 -12.27
C LEU A 285 -10.92 17.20 -12.22
N LYS A 286 -11.53 16.79 -13.34
CA LYS A 286 -12.96 16.53 -13.43
C LYS A 286 -13.32 15.11 -13.02
N GLU A 287 -12.52 14.15 -13.48
CA GLU A 287 -12.70 12.73 -13.19
C GLU A 287 -11.36 12.02 -12.95
N ILE A 288 -11.43 10.91 -12.22
CA ILE A 288 -10.32 9.98 -12.03
C ILE A 288 -10.85 8.56 -12.25
N HIS A 289 -10.21 7.84 -13.17
CA HIS A 289 -10.51 6.46 -13.48
C HIS A 289 -9.43 5.55 -12.89
N PHE A 290 -9.81 4.67 -11.97
CA PHE A 290 -8.96 3.65 -11.36
C PHE A 290 -9.18 2.32 -12.07
N LEU A 291 -8.18 1.83 -12.79
CA LEU A 291 -8.27 0.62 -13.61
C LEU A 291 -7.60 -0.56 -12.90
N PRO A 292 -8.33 -1.66 -12.62
CA PRO A 292 -7.79 -2.83 -11.92
C PRO A 292 -6.93 -3.68 -12.86
N ILE A 293 -5.65 -3.35 -12.99
CA ILE A 293 -4.71 -4.08 -13.86
C ILE A 293 -3.71 -4.81 -12.96
N GLU A 294 -3.92 -6.10 -12.75
CA GLU A 294 -3.11 -6.93 -11.85
C GLU A 294 -1.73 -7.26 -12.42
N ASN A 295 -1.65 -7.46 -13.73
CA ASN A 295 -0.40 -7.81 -14.39
C ASN A 295 0.43 -6.56 -14.66
N THR A 296 1.59 -6.44 -14.01
CA THR A 296 2.48 -5.27 -14.11
C THR A 296 3.01 -5.02 -15.51
N SER A 297 3.20 -6.07 -16.34
CA SER A 297 3.64 -5.91 -17.73
C SER A 297 2.50 -5.41 -18.63
N ALA A 298 1.26 -5.81 -18.36
CA ALA A 298 0.07 -5.27 -19.03
C ALA A 298 -0.14 -3.80 -18.64
N GLU A 299 0.05 -3.44 -17.37
CA GLU A 299 -0.04 -2.08 -16.88
C GLU A 299 1.04 -1.16 -17.52
N GLU A 300 2.30 -1.64 -17.63
CA GLU A 300 3.37 -0.93 -18.34
C GLU A 300 3.01 -0.72 -19.83
N THR A 301 2.47 -1.75 -20.47
CA THR A 301 2.02 -1.64 -21.87
C THR A 301 0.89 -0.63 -22.02
N ALA A 302 -0.10 -0.62 -21.13
CA ALA A 302 -1.17 0.37 -21.12
C ALA A 302 -0.63 1.80 -20.95
N PHE A 303 0.36 2.00 -20.08
CA PHE A 303 1.05 3.28 -19.93
C PHE A 303 1.76 3.68 -21.23
N ARG A 304 2.58 2.80 -21.79
CA ARG A 304 3.38 3.05 -23.00
C ARG A 304 2.51 3.35 -24.24
N THR A 305 1.32 2.76 -24.30
CA THR A 305 0.35 3.00 -25.40
C THR A 305 -0.60 4.16 -25.14
N GLY A 306 -0.41 4.93 -24.07
CA GLY A 306 -1.20 6.12 -23.76
C GLY A 306 -2.61 5.81 -23.23
N GLN A 307 -2.82 4.66 -22.58
CA GLN A 307 -4.06 4.31 -21.89
C GLN A 307 -4.05 4.81 -20.45
N LEU A 308 -2.87 4.95 -19.82
CA LEU A 308 -2.67 5.37 -18.44
C LEU A 308 -1.79 6.61 -18.34
N HIS A 309 -2.12 7.51 -17.42
CA HIS A 309 -1.24 8.60 -17.00
C HIS A 309 -0.27 8.14 -15.90
N ILE A 310 -0.71 7.24 -15.01
CA ILE A 310 0.05 6.77 -13.85
C ILE A 310 -0.12 5.26 -13.73
N THR A 311 1.00 4.54 -13.53
CA THR A 311 0.96 3.12 -13.14
C THR A 311 0.95 2.97 -11.62
N SER A 312 0.50 1.83 -11.11
CA SER A 312 0.66 1.46 -9.71
C SER A 312 2.05 0.90 -9.42
N LEU A 313 2.59 0.12 -10.36
CA LEU A 313 3.89 -0.55 -10.25
C LEU A 313 4.63 -0.52 -11.60
N VAL A 314 5.91 -0.90 -11.57
CA VAL A 314 6.76 -1.08 -12.76
C VAL A 314 7.39 -2.47 -12.70
N PRO A 315 7.40 -3.25 -13.80
CA PRO A 315 8.15 -4.50 -13.84
C PRO A 315 9.64 -4.26 -13.54
N LEU A 316 10.23 -5.04 -12.61
CA LEU A 316 11.61 -4.83 -12.13
C LEU A 316 12.64 -4.80 -13.26
N ASN A 317 12.45 -5.64 -14.29
CA ASN A 317 13.32 -5.70 -15.47
C ASN A 317 13.20 -4.46 -16.39
N LYS A 318 12.21 -3.60 -16.17
CA LYS A 318 12.01 -2.35 -16.93
C LYS A 318 12.54 -1.10 -16.22
N VAL A 319 12.77 -1.18 -14.91
CA VAL A 319 13.20 -0.01 -14.13
C VAL A 319 14.46 0.62 -14.71
N GLU A 320 15.53 -0.15 -14.92
CA GLU A 320 16.80 0.36 -15.48
C GLU A 320 16.64 0.90 -16.92
N VAL A 321 15.70 0.35 -17.69
CA VAL A 321 15.40 0.85 -19.04
C VAL A 321 14.81 2.25 -18.98
N TYR A 322 13.80 2.46 -18.09
CA TYR A 322 13.20 3.77 -17.90
C TYR A 322 14.17 4.78 -17.26
N GLU A 323 15.00 4.34 -16.30
CA GLU A 323 16.05 5.21 -15.72
C GLU A 323 17.01 5.76 -16.78
N ARG A 324 17.37 4.94 -17.77
CA ARG A 324 18.30 5.33 -18.83
C ARG A 324 17.62 6.11 -19.96
N GLU A 325 16.43 5.69 -20.39
CA GLU A 325 15.82 6.15 -21.64
C GLU A 325 14.71 7.20 -21.43
N GLN A 326 14.00 7.14 -20.29
CA GLN A 326 12.86 8.02 -20.00
C GLN A 326 12.80 8.37 -18.50
N PRO A 327 13.88 8.96 -17.92
CA PRO A 327 13.98 9.22 -16.48
C PRO A 327 12.91 10.20 -15.96
N ASP A 328 12.40 11.07 -16.81
CA ASP A 328 11.31 12.00 -16.51
C ASP A 328 9.98 11.29 -16.23
N ARG A 329 9.80 10.08 -16.75
CA ARG A 329 8.60 9.26 -16.54
C ARG A 329 8.70 8.33 -15.34
N LEU A 330 9.90 7.95 -14.93
CA LEU A 330 10.11 7.08 -13.77
C LEU A 330 10.09 7.92 -12.49
N LYS A 331 9.25 7.50 -11.54
CA LYS A 331 9.19 8.12 -10.21
C LYS A 331 9.49 7.07 -9.15
N VAL A 332 10.46 7.39 -8.30
CA VAL A 332 10.80 6.58 -7.11
C VAL A 332 10.28 7.31 -5.89
N VAL A 333 9.45 6.65 -5.11
CA VAL A 333 8.80 7.19 -3.92
C VAL A 333 9.29 6.45 -2.69
N ASP A 334 9.67 7.16 -1.65
CA ASP A 334 9.94 6.58 -0.33
C ASP A 334 8.63 6.01 0.24
N ASP A 335 8.58 4.70 0.49
CA ASP A 335 7.41 3.98 0.99
C ASP A 335 7.38 3.91 2.54
N ARG A 336 8.32 4.60 3.20
CA ARG A 336 8.43 4.62 4.67
C ARG A 336 8.35 3.23 5.29
N GLY A 337 9.01 2.27 4.69
CA GLY A 337 9.02 0.89 5.14
C GLY A 337 10.43 0.33 5.26
N VAL A 338 10.56 -0.73 6.04
CA VAL A 338 11.79 -1.52 6.18
C VAL A 338 11.51 -2.98 5.84
N TYR A 339 12.39 -3.57 5.04
CA TYR A 339 12.43 -5.00 4.77
C TYR A 339 13.50 -5.64 5.64
N PHE A 340 13.17 -6.73 6.33
CA PHE A 340 14.06 -7.34 7.33
C PHE A 340 13.84 -8.85 7.45
N TYR A 341 14.76 -9.51 8.14
CA TYR A 341 14.56 -10.86 8.65
C TYR A 341 14.40 -10.83 10.17
N SER A 342 13.29 -11.37 10.68
CA SER A 342 13.05 -11.55 12.11
C SER A 342 13.72 -12.85 12.58
N LEU A 343 14.39 -12.81 13.72
CA LEU A 343 15.13 -13.92 14.30
C LEU A 343 14.41 -14.44 15.55
N ASN A 344 14.02 -15.70 15.58
CA ASN A 344 13.45 -16.31 16.77
C ASN A 344 14.55 -16.51 17.83
N VAL A 345 14.69 -15.53 18.74
CA VAL A 345 15.78 -15.52 19.72
C VAL A 345 15.73 -16.67 20.75
N ASN A 346 14.64 -17.44 20.79
CA ASN A 346 14.49 -18.60 21.65
C ASN A 346 14.96 -19.92 21.00
N LYS A 347 15.26 -19.90 19.68
CA LYS A 347 15.72 -21.08 18.97
C LYS A 347 17.24 -21.06 18.74
N PRO A 348 17.98 -22.15 19.11
CA PRO A 348 19.39 -22.25 18.75
C PRO A 348 19.57 -22.24 17.22
N PRO A 349 20.67 -21.65 16.70
CA PRO A 349 21.73 -20.94 17.42
C PRO A 349 21.42 -19.45 17.65
N LEU A 350 20.22 -18.99 17.31
CA LEU A 350 19.80 -17.58 17.37
C LEU A 350 19.56 -17.07 18.79
N ASN A 351 19.56 -17.94 19.79
CA ASN A 351 19.54 -17.55 21.20
C ASN A 351 20.87 -16.91 21.67
N ASP A 352 21.98 -17.11 20.94
CA ASP A 352 23.22 -16.40 21.18
C ASP A 352 23.27 -15.07 20.41
N ARG A 353 23.38 -13.95 21.14
CA ARG A 353 23.47 -12.60 20.56
C ARG A 353 24.64 -12.46 19.58
N ARG A 354 25.79 -13.10 19.87
CA ARG A 354 26.99 -13.04 19.02
C ARG A 354 26.72 -13.64 17.64
N VAL A 355 25.93 -14.72 17.58
CA VAL A 355 25.50 -15.34 16.32
C VAL A 355 24.60 -14.39 15.54
N ARG A 356 23.62 -13.77 16.19
CA ARG A 356 22.74 -12.80 15.53
C ARG A 356 23.49 -11.59 14.98
N GLN A 357 24.42 -11.05 15.78
CA GLN A 357 25.32 -9.96 15.35
C GLN A 357 26.18 -10.38 14.15
N ALA A 358 26.79 -11.57 14.20
CA ALA A 358 27.61 -12.09 13.11
C ALA A 358 26.82 -12.19 11.80
N LEU A 359 25.61 -12.73 11.86
CA LEU A 359 24.72 -12.82 10.69
C LEU A 359 24.36 -11.42 10.14
N ALA A 360 24.10 -10.44 11.00
CA ALA A 360 23.72 -9.09 10.59
C ALA A 360 24.90 -8.30 9.96
N LEU A 361 26.11 -8.42 10.53
CA LEU A 361 27.31 -7.74 10.06
C LEU A 361 27.88 -8.36 8.76
N ALA A 362 27.53 -9.61 8.45
CA ALA A 362 27.95 -10.30 7.22
C ALA A 362 27.07 -9.96 6.00
N VAL A 363 26.03 -9.10 6.16
CA VAL A 363 25.17 -8.69 5.05
C VAL A 363 25.65 -7.37 4.45
N ASP A 364 26.12 -7.41 3.21
CA ASP A 364 26.45 -6.23 2.39
C ASP A 364 25.15 -5.64 1.78
N ARG A 365 24.57 -4.68 2.50
CA ARG A 365 23.30 -4.04 2.15
C ARG A 365 23.41 -3.15 0.91
N GLU A 366 24.58 -2.53 0.70
CA GLU A 366 24.83 -1.69 -0.48
C GLU A 366 24.87 -2.54 -1.73
N ARG A 367 25.59 -3.66 -1.70
CA ARG A 367 25.63 -4.61 -2.80
C ARG A 367 24.25 -5.23 -3.07
N LEU A 368 23.50 -5.56 -2.01
CA LEU A 368 22.15 -6.10 -2.11
C LEU A 368 21.21 -5.11 -2.83
N THR A 369 21.21 -3.86 -2.42
CA THR A 369 20.32 -2.85 -2.99
C THR A 369 20.72 -2.47 -4.43
N LYS A 370 22.00 -2.36 -4.71
CA LYS A 370 22.51 -1.97 -6.03
C LYS A 370 22.31 -3.07 -7.09
N HIS A 371 22.52 -4.33 -6.74
CA HIS A 371 22.60 -5.39 -7.75
C HIS A 371 21.42 -6.37 -7.73
N VAL A 372 20.71 -6.50 -6.61
CA VAL A 372 19.63 -7.49 -6.43
C VAL A 372 18.26 -6.83 -6.44
N THR A 373 18.01 -5.93 -5.49
CA THR A 373 16.67 -5.37 -5.35
C THR A 373 16.37 -4.24 -6.33
N LYS A 374 17.38 -3.45 -6.72
CA LYS A 374 17.24 -2.32 -7.66
C LYS A 374 16.10 -1.35 -7.29
N GLY A 375 15.62 -0.52 -8.25
CA GLY A 375 14.42 0.32 -8.06
C GLY A 375 14.55 1.34 -6.93
N GLY A 376 15.75 1.93 -6.72
CA GLY A 376 15.99 2.99 -5.73
C GLY A 376 15.87 2.55 -4.28
N LYS A 377 15.91 1.24 -3.98
CA LYS A 377 15.93 0.75 -2.58
C LYS A 377 17.15 1.31 -1.85
N VAL A 378 16.95 1.77 -0.60
CA VAL A 378 17.99 2.38 0.22
C VAL A 378 18.51 1.35 1.23
N PRO A 379 19.83 1.14 1.38
CA PRO A 379 20.38 0.23 2.38
C PRO A 379 19.91 0.57 3.79
N ALA A 380 19.35 -0.39 4.54
CA ALA A 380 18.90 -0.17 5.91
C ALA A 380 19.97 -0.58 6.92
N PHE A 381 20.74 0.38 7.40
CA PHE A 381 21.71 0.16 8.48
C PHE A 381 21.10 0.27 9.88
N ASN A 382 19.87 0.70 9.98
CA ASN A 382 19.04 0.81 11.17
C ASN A 382 17.62 0.34 10.85
N PHE A 383 16.76 0.22 11.85
CA PHE A 383 15.42 -0.34 11.66
C PHE A 383 14.38 0.73 11.28
N THR A 384 14.42 1.88 11.94
CA THR A 384 13.49 2.99 11.67
C THR A 384 13.92 3.77 10.43
N PRO A 385 13.08 3.92 9.38
CA PRO A 385 13.43 4.72 8.21
C PRO A 385 13.80 6.16 8.58
N PRO A 386 14.84 6.75 7.95
CA PRO A 386 15.29 8.10 8.28
C PRO A 386 14.20 9.16 8.08
N GLY A 387 14.14 10.14 8.98
CA GLY A 387 13.20 11.26 8.90
C GLY A 387 11.77 10.95 9.34
N ILE A 388 11.47 9.76 9.86
CA ILE A 388 10.17 9.44 10.45
C ILE A 388 9.94 10.31 11.69
N GLY A 389 8.92 11.18 11.66
CA GLY A 389 8.64 12.13 12.75
C GLY A 389 9.83 13.02 13.09
N GLY A 390 10.67 13.35 12.11
CA GLY A 390 11.91 14.11 12.31
C GLY A 390 13.08 13.30 12.89
N TYR A 391 12.87 12.01 13.19
CA TYR A 391 13.88 11.14 13.79
C TYR A 391 14.77 10.46 12.72
N THR A 392 16.04 10.34 13.02
CA THR A 392 17.02 9.52 12.28
C THR A 392 17.94 8.84 13.29
N ALA A 393 18.07 7.53 13.23
CA ALA A 393 18.91 6.78 14.15
C ALA A 393 20.39 7.11 13.97
N ALA A 394 21.11 7.27 15.08
CA ALA A 394 22.57 7.40 15.10
C ALA A 394 23.25 6.03 15.03
N ALA A 395 22.67 5.02 15.70
CA ALA A 395 23.19 3.64 15.69
C ALA A 395 23.03 2.99 14.32
N ARG A 396 24.02 2.18 13.91
CA ARG A 396 24.06 1.56 12.59
C ARG A 396 24.66 0.15 12.63
N LEU A 397 24.08 -0.76 11.87
CA LEU A 397 24.62 -2.09 11.56
C LEU A 397 25.36 -2.04 10.20
N THR A 398 26.63 -1.73 10.20
CA THR A 398 27.45 -1.66 8.99
C THR A 398 27.92 -3.06 8.57
N PHE A 399 28.27 -3.22 7.29
CA PHE A 399 28.91 -4.44 6.81
C PHE A 399 30.33 -4.53 7.38
N ASP A 400 30.59 -5.53 8.22
CA ASP A 400 31.89 -5.80 8.84
C ASP A 400 32.11 -7.32 8.94
N PRO A 401 32.58 -7.96 7.86
CA PRO A 401 32.78 -9.41 7.82
C PRO A 401 33.89 -9.89 8.75
N GLU A 402 34.87 -9.02 9.11
CA GLU A 402 35.94 -9.40 10.03
C GLU A 402 35.40 -9.53 11.46
N ARG A 403 34.66 -8.52 11.92
CA ARG A 403 33.99 -8.58 13.22
C ARG A 403 32.96 -9.70 13.26
N ALA A 404 32.24 -9.93 12.16
CA ALA A 404 31.27 -11.03 12.05
C ALA A 404 31.93 -12.39 12.26
N ARG A 405 33.07 -12.64 11.62
CA ARG A 405 33.88 -13.88 11.82
C ARG A 405 34.39 -14.02 13.24
N ALA A 406 34.88 -12.93 13.84
CA ALA A 406 35.34 -12.94 15.22
C ALA A 406 34.22 -13.32 16.19
N LEU A 407 33.02 -12.71 16.07
CA LEU A 407 31.85 -13.03 16.90
C LEU A 407 31.41 -14.50 16.73
N LEU A 408 31.43 -15.01 15.50
CA LEU A 408 31.06 -16.40 15.24
C LEU A 408 32.08 -17.38 15.85
N LYS A 409 33.36 -17.04 15.82
CA LYS A 409 34.43 -17.79 16.50
C LYS A 409 34.24 -17.74 18.03
N GLU A 410 33.97 -16.57 18.61
CA GLU A 410 33.65 -16.39 20.03
C GLU A 410 32.43 -17.21 20.47
N ALA A 411 31.47 -17.42 19.57
CA ALA A 411 30.31 -18.28 19.78
C ALA A 411 30.58 -19.78 19.60
N GLY A 412 31.82 -20.19 19.22
CA GLY A 412 32.22 -21.59 19.05
C GLY A 412 32.05 -22.13 17.62
N PHE A 413 31.75 -21.29 16.63
CA PHE A 413 31.48 -21.71 15.24
C PHE A 413 32.51 -21.15 14.25
N GLU A 414 33.80 -21.24 14.53
CA GLU A 414 34.86 -20.69 13.68
C GLU A 414 34.74 -21.21 12.23
N GLY A 415 34.61 -20.29 11.26
CA GLY A 415 34.49 -20.63 9.85
C GLY A 415 33.25 -21.47 9.51
N GLY A 416 32.22 -21.40 10.33
CA GLY A 416 30.98 -22.17 10.17
C GLY A 416 31.07 -23.64 10.60
N LYS A 417 32.21 -24.06 11.20
CA LYS A 417 32.39 -25.45 11.67
C LYS A 417 31.38 -25.78 12.77
N ASN A 418 30.71 -26.92 12.65
CA ASN A 418 29.70 -27.40 13.59
C ASN A 418 28.52 -26.43 13.79
N PHE A 419 28.33 -25.47 12.86
CA PHE A 419 27.19 -24.58 12.92
C PHE A 419 25.89 -25.39 12.71
N PRO A 420 24.90 -25.29 13.60
CA PRO A 420 23.69 -26.08 13.48
C PRO A 420 22.85 -25.66 12.26
N PRO A 421 22.00 -26.56 11.74
CA PRO A 421 21.11 -26.22 10.63
C PRO A 421 20.31 -24.95 10.93
N LEU A 422 20.30 -24.01 10.00
CA LEU A 422 19.59 -22.75 10.10
C LEU A 422 18.66 -22.59 8.89
N GLU A 423 17.43 -22.21 9.15
CA GLU A 423 16.40 -22.05 8.15
C GLU A 423 15.89 -20.60 8.07
N LEU A 424 15.72 -20.10 6.86
CA LEU A 424 15.04 -18.84 6.57
C LEU A 424 13.73 -19.09 5.83
N LEU A 425 12.62 -18.75 6.47
CA LEU A 425 11.28 -18.82 5.91
C LEU A 425 10.95 -17.54 5.12
N VAL A 426 10.60 -17.70 3.84
CA VAL A 426 10.18 -16.63 2.94
C VAL A 426 8.89 -16.99 2.24
N ASP A 427 8.12 -16.01 1.77
CA ASP A 427 6.96 -16.31 0.93
C ASP A 427 7.37 -16.62 -0.52
N ALA A 428 6.48 -17.33 -1.23
CA ALA A 428 6.75 -17.92 -2.53
C ALA A 428 6.91 -16.90 -3.69
N ARG A 429 6.82 -15.60 -3.44
CA ARG A 429 7.00 -14.56 -4.48
C ARG A 429 8.47 -14.50 -4.90
N ASP A 430 8.71 -14.54 -6.21
CA ASP A 430 10.06 -14.63 -6.80
C ASP A 430 11.07 -13.62 -6.27
N HIS A 431 10.67 -12.36 -6.08
CA HIS A 431 11.59 -11.32 -5.59
C HIS A 431 12.07 -11.58 -4.15
N HIS A 432 11.26 -12.19 -3.27
CA HIS A 432 11.70 -12.53 -1.92
C HIS A 432 12.69 -13.70 -1.93
N ARG A 433 12.48 -14.67 -2.82
CA ARG A 433 13.41 -15.78 -3.02
C ARG A 433 14.77 -15.29 -3.52
N VAL A 434 14.81 -14.42 -4.52
CA VAL A 434 16.05 -13.85 -5.07
C VAL A 434 16.83 -13.06 -4.01
N ILE A 435 16.16 -12.31 -3.15
CA ILE A 435 16.78 -11.59 -2.03
C ILE A 435 17.37 -12.59 -1.02
N ALA A 436 16.61 -13.64 -0.66
CA ALA A 436 17.06 -14.64 0.29
C ALA A 436 18.27 -15.44 -0.20
N GLU A 437 18.28 -15.83 -1.48
CA GLU A 437 19.42 -16.50 -2.13
C GLU A 437 20.67 -15.62 -2.11
N ALA A 438 20.54 -14.32 -2.37
CA ALA A 438 21.67 -13.39 -2.30
C ALA A 438 22.24 -13.27 -0.88
N VAL A 439 21.40 -13.13 0.13
CA VAL A 439 21.84 -13.06 1.54
C VAL A 439 22.41 -14.41 2.01
N GLN A 440 21.82 -15.53 1.62
CA GLN A 440 22.33 -16.88 1.86
C GLN A 440 23.77 -17.02 1.33
N GLN A 441 24.04 -16.53 0.12
CA GLN A 441 25.40 -16.56 -0.47
C GLN A 441 26.38 -15.66 0.30
N MET A 442 25.94 -14.51 0.81
CA MET A 442 26.77 -13.66 1.67
C MET A 442 27.15 -14.38 2.96
N TRP A 443 26.22 -15.02 3.67
CA TRP A 443 26.51 -15.80 4.88
C TRP A 443 27.43 -16.98 4.60
N ARG A 444 27.21 -17.68 3.49
CA ARG A 444 28.10 -18.78 3.10
C ARG A 444 29.51 -18.30 2.81
N LYS A 445 29.66 -17.19 2.07
CA LYS A 445 30.94 -16.63 1.69
C LYS A 445 31.70 -16.06 2.89
N GLU A 446 31.04 -15.24 3.69
CA GLU A 446 31.71 -14.47 4.74
C GLU A 446 31.87 -15.25 6.06
N LEU A 447 30.98 -16.19 6.36
CA LEU A 447 30.93 -16.92 7.62
C LEU A 447 31.10 -18.44 7.49
N GLY A 448 31.02 -19.01 6.28
CA GLY A 448 30.91 -20.45 6.07
C GLY A 448 29.59 -21.06 6.53
N VAL A 449 28.57 -20.23 6.83
CA VAL A 449 27.27 -20.67 7.34
C VAL A 449 26.36 -21.04 6.17
N ALA A 450 25.85 -22.29 6.20
CA ALA A 450 24.82 -22.75 5.28
C ALA A 450 23.42 -22.51 5.87
N VAL A 451 22.56 -21.83 5.11
CA VAL A 451 21.15 -21.57 5.47
C VAL A 451 20.24 -22.26 4.47
N THR A 452 19.23 -22.96 4.94
CA THR A 452 18.19 -23.55 4.09
C THR A 452 17.07 -22.53 3.88
N LEU A 453 16.57 -22.42 2.64
CA LEU A 453 15.41 -21.58 2.34
C LEU A 453 14.14 -22.43 2.33
N ARG A 454 13.15 -22.05 3.14
CA ARG A 454 11.79 -22.61 3.13
C ARG A 454 10.84 -21.60 2.51
N ASN A 455 10.26 -21.99 1.37
CA ASN A 455 9.29 -21.15 0.66
C ASN A 455 7.87 -21.61 0.98
N GLU A 456 7.03 -20.69 1.44
CA GLU A 456 5.62 -20.97 1.71
C GLU A 456 4.72 -19.94 1.01
N GLU A 457 3.48 -20.36 0.72
CA GLU A 457 2.43 -19.44 0.28
C GLU A 457 2.15 -18.43 1.41
N THR A 458 1.74 -17.22 1.07
CA THR A 458 1.62 -16.10 2.04
C THR A 458 0.73 -16.42 3.24
N GLN A 459 -0.38 -17.15 3.06
CA GLN A 459 -1.26 -17.51 4.18
C GLN A 459 -0.63 -18.56 5.10
N VAL A 460 0.09 -19.52 4.52
CA VAL A 460 0.84 -20.54 5.27
C VAL A 460 1.98 -19.88 6.06
N LEU A 461 2.75 -19.01 5.43
CA LEU A 461 3.79 -18.22 6.10
C LEU A 461 3.22 -17.43 7.29
N ASN A 462 2.07 -16.79 7.13
CA ASN A 462 1.42 -16.06 8.22
C ASN A 462 0.94 -17.01 9.34
N ALA A 463 0.55 -18.23 9.03
CA ALA A 463 0.23 -19.26 10.03
C ALA A 463 1.50 -19.72 10.76
N SER A 464 2.61 -19.99 10.05
CA SER A 464 3.92 -20.34 10.62
C SER A 464 4.45 -19.23 11.54
N LYS A 465 4.26 -17.96 11.17
CA LYS A 465 4.58 -16.81 12.05
C LYS A 465 3.77 -16.83 13.34
N ARG A 466 2.46 -17.03 13.27
CA ARG A 466 1.59 -17.10 14.47
C ARG A 466 1.93 -18.26 15.39
N SER A 467 2.25 -19.42 14.83
CA SER A 467 2.64 -20.62 15.61
C SER A 467 4.11 -20.62 16.03
N MET A 468 4.91 -19.62 15.62
CA MET A 468 6.36 -19.55 15.86
C MET A 468 7.13 -20.72 15.26
N ASP A 469 6.65 -21.30 14.16
CA ASP A 469 7.30 -22.39 13.44
C ASP A 469 8.30 -21.86 12.40
N PHE A 470 9.34 -21.18 12.89
CA PHE A 470 10.47 -20.70 12.11
C PHE A 470 11.68 -20.44 13.02
N GLN A 471 12.89 -20.44 12.44
CA GLN A 471 14.10 -19.90 13.07
C GLN A 471 14.32 -18.46 12.62
N MET A 472 14.37 -18.20 11.32
CA MET A 472 14.33 -16.86 10.72
C MET A 472 13.12 -16.74 9.80
N VAL A 473 12.53 -15.56 9.74
CA VAL A 473 11.41 -15.30 8.83
C VAL A 473 11.50 -13.92 8.20
N ARG A 474 11.13 -13.84 6.95
CA ARG A 474 11.00 -12.58 6.22
C ARG A 474 9.89 -11.71 6.80
N GLY A 475 10.20 -10.43 7.01
CA GLY A 475 9.26 -9.40 7.40
C GLY A 475 9.37 -8.14 6.55
N SER A 476 8.33 -7.33 6.56
CA SER A 476 8.35 -5.95 6.11
C SER A 476 7.39 -5.13 6.97
N TRP A 477 7.75 -3.88 7.24
CA TRP A 477 6.98 -2.99 8.09
C TRP A 477 6.92 -1.61 7.46
N ASN A 478 5.72 -1.14 7.12
CA ASN A 478 5.53 0.10 6.40
C ASN A 478 4.64 1.05 7.22
N ALA A 479 5.09 2.28 7.45
CA ALA A 479 4.36 3.31 8.18
C ALA A 479 3.18 3.85 7.34
N THR A 480 2.06 3.15 7.37
CA THR A 480 0.87 3.48 6.58
C THR A 480 -0.10 4.43 7.28
N THR A 481 0.04 4.62 8.59
CA THR A 481 -0.92 5.38 9.42
C THR A 481 -0.30 6.64 10.01
N TYR A 482 0.69 6.54 10.87
CA TYR A 482 1.32 7.70 11.50
C TYR A 482 2.83 7.69 11.34
N GLN A 483 3.43 8.88 11.36
CA GLN A 483 4.84 9.12 11.11
C GLN A 483 5.58 9.32 12.43
N ASP A 484 5.95 8.20 13.09
CA ASP A 484 6.63 8.23 14.37
C ASP A 484 7.49 6.97 14.58
N PRO A 485 8.67 7.05 15.25
CA PRO A 485 9.48 5.88 15.57
C PRO A 485 8.73 4.79 16.37
N PHE A 486 7.71 5.17 17.14
CA PHE A 486 6.86 4.22 17.86
C PHE A 486 6.21 3.19 16.92
N PHE A 487 5.88 3.58 15.68
CA PHE A 487 5.35 2.66 14.68
C PHE A 487 6.30 1.50 14.39
N PHE A 488 7.60 1.76 14.43
CA PHE A 488 8.65 0.76 14.17
C PHE A 488 9.10 0.07 15.46
N LEU A 489 9.56 0.80 16.43
CA LEU A 489 10.20 0.27 17.63
C LEU A 489 9.19 -0.22 18.68
N GLY A 490 8.04 0.44 18.83
CA GLY A 490 7.01 0.04 19.78
C GLY A 490 6.44 -1.36 19.54
N ALA A 491 6.47 -1.83 18.30
CA ALA A 491 6.05 -3.18 17.92
C ALA A 491 6.94 -4.30 18.53
N TRP A 492 8.15 -3.96 19.01
CA TRP A 492 9.14 -4.91 19.53
C TRP A 492 9.27 -4.89 21.05
N GLN A 493 8.43 -4.14 21.77
CA GLN A 493 8.37 -4.22 23.22
C GLN A 493 8.11 -5.66 23.70
N SER A 494 8.60 -5.98 24.89
CA SER A 494 8.40 -7.28 25.51
C SER A 494 6.91 -7.63 25.57
N GLY A 495 6.54 -8.78 25.00
CA GLY A 495 5.16 -9.24 24.94
C GLY A 495 4.25 -8.56 23.91
N ALA A 496 4.77 -7.62 23.11
CA ALA A 496 3.98 -7.01 22.03
C ALA A 496 3.54 -8.06 20.99
N LEU A 497 2.31 -7.88 20.47
CA LEU A 497 1.68 -8.84 19.54
C LEU A 497 2.53 -9.09 18.29
N TYR A 498 3.14 -8.04 17.75
CA TYR A 498 3.92 -8.08 16.53
C TYR A 498 5.40 -8.43 16.73
N ASN A 499 5.84 -8.65 17.99
CA ASN A 499 7.21 -9.07 18.29
C ASN A 499 7.40 -10.55 17.92
N GLU A 500 7.56 -10.81 16.62
CA GLU A 500 7.78 -12.14 16.06
C GLU A 500 9.10 -12.77 16.51
N ALA A 501 10.10 -11.97 16.93
CA ALA A 501 11.36 -12.48 17.47
C ALA A 501 11.21 -13.13 18.87
N LYS A 502 10.13 -12.81 19.60
CA LYS A 502 9.97 -13.13 21.03
C LYS A 502 11.12 -12.59 21.89
N TRP A 503 11.72 -11.52 21.41
CA TRP A 503 12.76 -10.80 22.11
C TRP A 503 12.19 -10.00 23.30
N SER A 504 12.99 -9.88 24.35
CA SER A 504 12.63 -9.12 25.54
C SER A 504 13.87 -8.42 26.07
N ASN A 505 13.74 -7.10 26.32
CA ASN A 505 14.80 -6.31 26.92
C ASN A 505 14.17 -5.18 27.75
N ALA A 506 14.32 -5.26 29.06
CA ALA A 506 13.71 -4.31 29.99
C ALA A 506 14.26 -2.88 29.86
N GLU A 507 15.49 -2.71 29.38
CA GLU A 507 16.06 -1.37 29.14
C GLU A 507 15.47 -0.76 27.88
N PHE A 508 15.31 -1.53 26.81
CA PHE A 508 14.59 -1.11 25.62
C PHE A 508 13.16 -0.68 25.97
N ASP A 509 12.42 -1.50 26.71
CA ASP A 509 11.03 -1.20 27.10
C ASP A 509 10.94 0.10 27.90
N ARG A 510 11.86 0.32 28.87
CA ARG A 510 11.92 1.59 29.62
C ARG A 510 12.19 2.79 28.74
N ASN A 511 13.06 2.66 27.73
CA ASN A 511 13.34 3.75 26.81
C ASN A 511 12.14 4.03 25.88
N VAL A 512 11.43 2.99 25.40
CA VAL A 512 10.18 3.17 24.65
C VAL A 512 9.11 3.86 25.51
N GLU A 513 8.95 3.46 26.79
CA GLU A 513 8.02 4.14 27.70
C GLU A 513 8.41 5.59 27.98
N ALA A 514 9.70 5.90 28.06
CA ALA A 514 10.16 7.29 28.26
C ALA A 514 9.86 8.23 27.05
N THR A 515 9.46 7.67 25.91
CA THR A 515 9.09 8.50 24.72
C THR A 515 7.70 9.13 24.80
N TRP A 516 6.87 8.72 25.76
CA TRP A 516 5.55 9.28 26.00
C TRP A 516 5.64 10.57 26.80
N THR A 517 6.26 11.58 26.23
CA THR A 517 6.51 12.90 26.81
C THR A 517 6.32 14.00 25.76
N VAL A 518 5.98 15.19 26.23
CA VAL A 518 5.90 16.41 25.40
C VAL A 518 7.29 17.05 25.18
N ASP A 519 8.29 16.67 25.96
CA ASP A 519 9.67 17.12 25.77
C ASP A 519 10.31 16.42 24.56
N ALA A 520 10.46 17.15 23.47
CA ALA A 520 10.98 16.62 22.21
C ALA A 520 12.46 16.16 22.32
N ALA A 521 13.29 16.83 23.14
CA ALA A 521 14.70 16.49 23.30
C ALA A 521 14.84 15.19 24.11
N ALA A 522 14.15 15.07 25.23
CA ALA A 522 14.09 13.86 26.04
C ALA A 522 13.54 12.68 25.24
N ARG A 523 12.51 12.92 24.44
CA ARG A 523 11.90 11.92 23.55
C ARG A 523 12.87 11.40 22.49
N THR A 524 13.56 12.31 21.80
CA THR A 524 14.57 11.95 20.80
C THR A 524 15.70 11.13 21.42
N ALA A 525 16.21 11.55 22.59
CA ALA A 525 17.26 10.82 23.30
C ALA A 525 16.81 9.42 23.72
N ALA A 526 15.55 9.25 24.12
CA ALA A 526 14.99 7.94 24.46
C ALA A 526 14.90 7.02 23.23
N TRP A 527 14.46 7.54 22.06
CA TRP A 527 14.48 6.77 20.80
C TRP A 527 15.88 6.37 20.38
N GLN A 528 16.87 7.27 20.48
CA GLN A 528 18.27 6.93 20.15
C GLN A 528 18.79 5.75 20.99
N ARG A 529 18.50 5.77 22.31
CA ARG A 529 18.88 4.66 23.20
C ARG A 529 18.11 3.37 22.89
N ALA A 530 16.81 3.46 22.68
CA ALA A 530 15.99 2.31 22.34
C ALA A 530 16.50 1.62 21.04
N GLU A 531 16.71 2.38 19.98
CA GLU A 531 17.18 1.80 18.72
C GLU A 531 18.62 1.28 18.79
N ALA A 532 19.49 1.90 19.56
CA ALA A 532 20.85 1.38 19.80
C ALA A 532 20.81 0.01 20.48
N ILE A 533 20.00 -0.19 21.52
CA ILE A 533 19.81 -1.48 22.19
C ILE A 533 19.23 -2.52 21.23
N PHE A 534 18.24 -2.13 20.42
CA PHE A 534 17.60 -3.00 19.44
C PHE A 534 18.59 -3.51 18.38
N LEU A 535 19.44 -2.61 17.86
CA LEU A 535 20.45 -2.95 16.88
C LEU A 535 21.62 -3.73 17.48
N GLU A 536 21.94 -3.53 18.78
CA GLU A 536 22.96 -4.30 19.48
C GLU A 536 22.51 -5.75 19.74
N ASP A 537 21.26 -5.95 20.13
CA ASP A 537 20.70 -7.27 20.41
C ASP A 537 20.29 -8.04 19.15
N VAL A 538 20.09 -7.33 18.03
CA VAL A 538 19.73 -7.89 16.71
C VAL A 538 18.58 -8.91 16.79
N PRO A 539 17.40 -8.54 17.27
CA PRO A 539 16.22 -9.41 17.12
C PRO A 539 15.75 -9.47 15.67
N VAL A 540 16.16 -8.49 14.84
CA VAL A 540 15.92 -8.44 13.40
C VAL A 540 17.18 -8.02 12.65
N ILE A 541 17.29 -8.44 11.40
CA ILE A 541 18.32 -7.98 10.46
C ILE A 541 17.65 -7.07 9.44
N PRO A 542 17.72 -5.73 9.56
CA PRO A 542 17.23 -4.82 8.54
C PRO A 542 18.09 -4.93 7.28
N LEU A 543 17.46 -4.92 6.11
CA LEU A 543 18.13 -5.10 4.82
C LEU A 543 18.10 -3.85 3.97
N PHE A 544 16.91 -3.31 3.72
CA PHE A 544 16.72 -2.08 2.95
C PHE A 544 15.43 -1.37 3.33
N PHE A 545 15.40 -0.07 3.10
CA PHE A 545 14.16 0.72 3.16
C PHE A 545 13.41 0.61 1.84
N SER A 546 12.10 0.46 1.96
CA SER A 546 11.20 0.23 0.83
C SER A 546 11.00 1.50 0.01
N THR A 547 10.95 1.35 -1.30
CA THR A 547 10.49 2.39 -2.23
C THR A 547 9.41 1.81 -3.13
N GLN A 548 8.50 2.65 -3.57
CA GLN A 548 7.57 2.36 -4.65
C GLN A 548 8.10 2.97 -5.94
N VAL A 549 8.06 2.23 -7.04
CA VAL A 549 8.46 2.70 -8.36
C VAL A 549 7.22 2.71 -9.25
N ILE A 550 6.93 3.87 -9.83
CA ILE A 550 5.78 4.09 -10.73
C ILE A 550 6.21 4.79 -12.01
N LEU A 551 5.46 4.59 -13.09
CA LEU A 551 5.55 5.42 -14.27
C LEU A 551 4.47 6.50 -14.22
N MET A 552 4.87 7.71 -14.60
CA MET A 552 3.99 8.86 -14.63
C MET A 552 4.20 9.65 -15.91
N ASN A 553 3.10 9.97 -16.61
CA ASN A 553 3.15 10.82 -17.77
C ASN A 553 3.57 12.24 -17.36
N PRO A 554 4.48 12.91 -18.09
CA PRO A 554 4.89 14.28 -17.80
C PRO A 554 3.76 15.31 -17.79
N SER A 555 2.60 15.01 -18.43
CA SER A 555 1.40 15.85 -18.35
C SER A 555 0.79 15.93 -16.95
N VAL A 556 1.05 14.96 -16.06
CA VAL A 556 0.56 14.98 -14.69
C VAL A 556 1.37 15.96 -13.85
N LYS A 557 0.69 16.94 -13.30
CA LYS A 557 1.27 18.00 -12.46
C LYS A 557 0.70 17.98 -11.06
N GLY A 558 1.36 18.69 -10.14
CA GLY A 558 0.96 18.78 -8.73
C GLY A 558 1.34 17.58 -7.88
N TRP A 559 1.86 16.52 -8.50
CA TRP A 559 2.35 15.35 -7.79
C TRP A 559 3.74 15.59 -7.18
N GLN A 560 3.98 15.04 -6.00
CA GLN A 560 5.27 15.09 -5.33
C GLN A 560 5.72 13.69 -4.91
N PRO A 561 7.04 13.36 -4.98
CA PRO A 561 7.57 12.04 -4.62
C PRO A 561 7.66 11.86 -3.09
N ARG A 562 6.53 11.86 -2.41
CA ARG A 562 6.42 11.74 -0.96
C ARG A 562 5.48 10.60 -0.56
N PRO A 563 5.65 10.01 0.60
CA PRO A 563 4.69 9.07 1.16
C PRO A 563 3.28 9.66 1.16
N PHE A 564 2.27 8.84 0.87
CA PHE A 564 0.86 9.25 0.76
C PHE A 564 0.53 10.20 -0.42
N ALA A 565 1.46 10.49 -1.33
CA ALA A 565 1.17 11.33 -2.51
C ALA A 565 -0.02 10.82 -3.32
N ASP A 566 -0.18 9.51 -3.37
CA ASP A 566 -1.30 8.86 -4.06
C ASP A 566 -2.68 9.19 -3.46
N ARG A 567 -2.73 9.67 -2.21
CA ARG A 567 -3.95 10.02 -1.49
C ARG A 567 -4.33 11.50 -1.64
N ARG A 568 -3.49 12.31 -2.30
CA ARG A 568 -3.68 13.78 -2.48
C ARG A 568 -4.16 14.13 -3.87
N LEU A 569 -5.18 13.43 -4.34
CA LEU A 569 -5.74 13.57 -5.68
C LEU A 569 -6.24 14.98 -6.01
N LYS A 570 -6.62 15.78 -5.01
CA LYS A 570 -7.09 17.15 -5.18
C LYS A 570 -6.03 18.13 -5.71
N GLU A 571 -4.75 17.78 -5.52
CA GLU A 571 -3.61 18.63 -5.91
C GLU A 571 -3.17 18.36 -7.36
N LEU A 572 -3.68 17.29 -7.98
CA LEU A 572 -3.29 16.89 -9.31
C LEU A 572 -4.06 17.66 -10.40
N TRP A 573 -3.37 17.92 -11.51
CA TRP A 573 -3.97 18.40 -12.74
C TRP A 573 -3.20 17.89 -13.97
N LEU A 574 -3.78 18.04 -15.15
CA LEU A 574 -3.18 17.62 -16.40
C LEU A 574 -2.85 18.83 -17.26
N GLU A 575 -1.69 18.79 -17.93
CA GLU A 575 -1.26 19.75 -18.95
C GLU A 575 -1.16 19.04 -20.30
N GLU A 576 -1.47 19.76 -21.39
CA GLU A 576 -1.36 19.25 -22.76
C GLU A 576 0.08 19.07 -23.20
#